data_576a0483754ada653871ec01a81a2994
#
_entry.id   576a0483754ada653871ec01a81a2994
#
_cell.length_a   1.000
_cell.length_b   1.000
_cell.length_c   1.000
_cell.angle_alpha   90.00
_cell.angle_beta   90.00
_cell.angle_gamma   90.00
#
_symmetry.space_group_name_H-M   'P 1'
#
loop_
_entity.id
_entity.type
_entity.pdbx_description
1 polymer ?
#
loop_
_entity_poly.entity_id
_entity_poly.type
_entity_poly.pdbx_seq_one_letter_code
_entity_poly.pdbx_strand_id
1 'polypeptide(L)'
;DLATKVNLSLFLKKLGKQTCFVSLSLSRQSDISDEDYIAFYKSFSKEKDPPMIYSHFTAEGEVTFKSILYVPKIAPFDLYSNVNGRYDNIKLYVRRVFITDNFEEMMPRYLSFIRGVVDSDDLPLNVSRETLQQSKLLKVIKKKLVRKALDMLKKISPEDYETFWKEYGTNIKLGVIDDTSNRTRLAKLLRFQSSFADGK
;
A
#
# COMPACT_ATOMS: atom_id res chain seq x y z
N ASP A 1 -30.75 2.84 18.98
CA ASP A 1 -29.29 2.80 19.18
C ASP A 1 -28.56 3.70 18.21
N LEU A 2 -28.90 5.00 18.28
CA LEU A 2 -28.31 6.05 17.45
C LEU A 2 -27.03 6.66 18.06
N ALA A 3 -26.60 6.16 19.22
CA ALA A 3 -25.46 6.73 19.96
C ALA A 3 -24.08 6.14 19.59
N THR A 4 -24.03 5.10 18.77
CA THR A 4 -22.78 4.37 18.48
C THR A 4 -22.17 4.71 17.10
N LYS A 5 -22.81 5.51 16.28
CA LYS A 5 -22.16 6.17 15.13
C LYS A 5 -21.46 7.45 15.60
N VAL A 6 -20.50 7.31 16.49
CA VAL A 6 -19.51 8.35 16.68
C VAL A 6 -18.90 8.57 15.32
N ASN A 7 -19.13 9.75 14.80
CA ASN A 7 -18.69 10.17 13.48
C ASN A 7 -17.15 9.96 13.41
N LEU A 8 -16.73 8.83 12.84
CA LEU A 8 -15.34 8.40 12.78
C LEU A 8 -14.48 9.53 12.23
N SER A 9 -15.02 10.31 11.28
CA SER A 9 -14.34 11.45 10.68
C SER A 9 -14.08 12.58 11.68
N LEU A 10 -15.00 12.83 12.64
CA LEU A 10 -14.80 13.82 13.71
C LEU A 10 -13.81 13.32 14.77
N PHE A 11 -13.83 12.01 15.04
CA PHE A 11 -12.90 11.34 15.93
C PHE A 11 -11.49 11.32 15.33
N LEU A 12 -11.36 11.06 14.02
CA LEU A 12 -10.11 11.07 13.27
C LEU A 12 -9.46 12.46 13.20
N LYS A 13 -10.24 13.54 13.17
CA LYS A 13 -9.72 14.91 13.21
C LYS A 13 -9.13 15.34 14.57
N LYS A 14 -9.57 14.73 15.66
CA LYS A 14 -9.11 15.04 17.03
C LYS A 14 -7.94 14.19 17.52
N LEU A 15 -7.76 13.02 16.94
CA LEU A 15 -6.73 12.07 17.35
C LEU A 15 -5.52 12.16 16.40
N GLY A 16 -4.31 12.12 16.96
CA GLY A 16 -3.07 12.12 16.17
C GLY A 16 -3.03 10.95 15.17
N LYS A 17 -2.20 11.07 14.13
CA LYS A 17 -2.08 10.14 12.99
C LYS A 17 -2.01 8.64 13.37
N GLN A 18 -1.45 8.34 14.52
CA GLN A 18 -1.24 7.00 15.04
C GLN A 18 -2.55 6.36 15.54
N THR A 19 -3.38 7.13 16.20
CA THR A 19 -4.68 6.68 16.75
C THR A 19 -5.72 6.44 15.66
N CYS A 20 -5.61 7.17 14.56
CA CYS A 20 -6.46 7.01 13.38
C CYS A 20 -6.27 5.62 12.73
N PHE A 21 -5.03 5.16 12.58
CA PHE A 21 -4.75 3.82 12.03
C PHE A 21 -5.29 2.71 12.94
N VAL A 22 -5.06 2.83 14.26
CA VAL A 22 -5.55 1.84 15.23
C VAL A 22 -7.08 1.69 15.14
N SER A 23 -7.79 2.81 15.04
CA SER A 23 -9.25 2.79 14.88
C SER A 23 -9.66 2.10 13.58
N LEU A 24 -9.03 2.44 12.45
CA LEU A 24 -9.36 1.87 11.15
C LEU A 24 -9.05 0.37 11.07
N SER A 25 -7.92 -0.07 11.63
CA SER A 25 -7.51 -1.48 11.62
C SER A 25 -8.36 -2.39 12.51
N LEU A 26 -9.03 -1.82 13.51
CA LEU A 26 -9.95 -2.54 14.41
C LEU A 26 -11.37 -2.62 13.87
N SER A 27 -11.77 -1.67 13.02
CA SER A 27 -13.11 -1.64 12.43
C SER A 27 -13.26 -2.75 11.39
N ARG A 28 -14.48 -3.28 11.26
CA ARG A 28 -14.80 -4.19 10.16
C ARG A 28 -14.79 -3.41 8.85
N GLN A 29 -14.33 -4.02 7.78
CA GLN A 29 -14.32 -3.40 6.45
C GLN A 29 -15.71 -2.89 6.03
N SER A 30 -16.77 -3.58 6.45
CA SER A 30 -18.17 -3.20 6.19
C SER A 30 -18.60 -1.88 6.83
N ASP A 31 -17.89 -1.44 7.87
CA ASP A 31 -18.28 -0.32 8.72
C ASP A 31 -17.50 0.96 8.38
N ILE A 32 -16.56 0.87 7.45
CA ILE A 32 -15.68 1.96 7.03
C ILE A 32 -16.16 2.49 5.68
N SER A 33 -16.41 3.79 5.60
CA SER A 33 -16.78 4.45 4.34
C SER A 33 -15.56 4.73 3.46
N ASP A 34 -15.78 4.90 2.15
CA ASP A 34 -14.73 5.31 1.21
C ASP A 34 -14.12 6.66 1.60
N GLU A 35 -14.93 7.55 2.16
CA GLU A 35 -14.49 8.84 2.66
C GLU A 35 -13.49 8.71 3.81
N ASP A 36 -13.68 7.74 4.71
CA ASP A 36 -12.76 7.47 5.81
C ASP A 36 -11.43 6.92 5.30
N TYR A 37 -11.43 6.04 4.28
CA TYR A 37 -10.21 5.58 3.64
C TYR A 37 -9.44 6.72 2.97
N ILE A 38 -10.13 7.62 2.28
CA ILE A 38 -9.53 8.79 1.63
C ILE A 38 -8.98 9.77 2.68
N ALA A 39 -9.73 10.03 3.76
CA ALA A 39 -9.29 10.90 4.85
C ALA A 39 -8.04 10.34 5.53
N PHE A 40 -8.01 9.03 5.77
CA PHE A 40 -6.85 8.34 6.33
C PHE A 40 -5.63 8.46 5.39
N TYR A 41 -5.80 8.19 4.09
CA TYR A 41 -4.73 8.33 3.11
C TYR A 41 -4.11 9.73 3.15
N LYS A 42 -4.93 10.78 3.08
CA LYS A 42 -4.49 12.18 3.14
C LYS A 42 -3.76 12.52 4.45
N SER A 43 -4.12 11.86 5.55
CA SER A 43 -3.51 12.13 6.86
C SER A 43 -2.04 11.70 6.96
N PHE A 44 -1.65 10.61 6.26
CA PHE A 44 -0.31 10.07 6.37
C PHE A 44 0.55 10.24 5.12
N SER A 45 -0.06 10.31 3.92
CA SER A 45 0.68 10.48 2.66
C SER A 45 1.14 11.91 2.41
N LYS A 46 0.50 12.89 3.07
CA LYS A 46 0.65 14.33 2.80
C LYS A 46 0.17 14.75 1.39
N GLU A 47 -0.45 13.85 0.66
CA GLU A 47 -1.04 14.10 -0.65
C GLU A 47 -2.36 14.87 -0.50
N LYS A 48 -2.64 15.77 -1.43
CA LYS A 48 -3.91 16.54 -1.45
C LYS A 48 -5.00 15.78 -2.19
N ASP A 49 -4.62 15.05 -3.23
CA ASP A 49 -5.53 14.28 -4.08
C ASP A 49 -5.93 12.96 -3.42
N PRO A 50 -7.13 12.45 -3.75
CA PRO A 50 -7.53 11.12 -3.31
C PRO A 50 -6.66 10.04 -3.97
N PRO A 51 -6.51 8.86 -3.35
CA PRO A 51 -5.83 7.74 -3.98
C PRO A 51 -6.63 7.28 -5.22
N MET A 52 -5.94 6.71 -6.19
CA MET A 52 -6.57 6.10 -7.38
C MET A 52 -7.37 4.86 -7.01
N ILE A 53 -6.77 4.00 -6.19
CA ILE A 53 -7.39 2.79 -5.67
C ILE A 53 -6.76 2.44 -4.33
N TYR A 54 -7.50 1.72 -3.50
CA TYR A 54 -7.00 1.18 -2.25
C TYR A 54 -7.45 -0.27 -2.04
N SER A 55 -6.78 -0.96 -1.13
CA SER A 55 -7.13 -2.31 -0.72
C SER A 55 -6.89 -2.50 0.76
N HIS A 56 -7.94 -2.80 1.52
CA HIS A 56 -7.87 -3.19 2.92
C HIS A 56 -8.06 -4.70 3.03
N PHE A 57 -7.16 -5.40 3.70
CA PHE A 57 -7.24 -6.85 3.85
C PHE A 57 -6.56 -7.33 5.12
N THR A 58 -7.02 -8.48 5.59
CA THR A 58 -6.33 -9.29 6.61
C THR A 58 -5.72 -10.49 5.92
N ALA A 59 -4.49 -10.80 6.25
CA ALA A 59 -3.79 -11.99 5.78
C ALA A 59 -3.57 -12.93 6.95
N GLU A 60 -4.03 -14.16 6.82
CA GLU A 60 -3.90 -15.21 7.82
C GLU A 60 -2.98 -16.33 7.31
N GLY A 61 -2.43 -17.14 8.20
CA GLY A 61 -1.56 -18.29 7.92
C GLY A 61 -0.31 -18.28 8.79
N GLU A 62 0.85 -18.53 8.22
CA GLU A 62 2.15 -18.55 8.93
C GLU A 62 2.43 -17.25 9.69
N VAL A 63 1.90 -16.14 9.18
CA VAL A 63 1.92 -14.82 9.80
C VAL A 63 0.56 -14.17 9.59
N THR A 64 0.00 -13.61 10.66
CA THR A 64 -1.24 -12.83 10.62
C THR A 64 -0.92 -11.34 10.65
N PHE A 65 -1.47 -10.60 9.69
CA PHE A 65 -1.33 -9.15 9.65
C PHE A 65 -2.51 -8.49 8.93
N LYS A 66 -2.76 -7.26 9.28
CA LYS A 66 -3.71 -6.37 8.60
C LYS A 66 -2.95 -5.34 7.78
N SER A 67 -3.50 -4.97 6.64
CA SER A 67 -2.85 -3.98 5.78
C SER A 67 -3.88 -3.18 5.00
N ILE A 68 -3.58 -1.90 4.83
CA ILE A 68 -4.28 -1.01 3.91
C ILE A 68 -3.25 -0.46 2.94
N LEU A 69 -3.42 -0.77 1.66
CA LEU A 69 -2.55 -0.31 0.58
C LEU A 69 -3.28 0.70 -0.29
N TYR A 70 -2.55 1.69 -0.78
CA TYR A 70 -3.04 2.75 -1.65
C TYR A 70 -2.14 2.95 -2.85
N VAL A 71 -2.73 3.29 -4.00
CA VAL A 71 -2.02 3.77 -5.18
C VAL A 71 -2.30 5.27 -5.30
N PRO A 72 -1.28 6.14 -5.24
CA PRO A 72 -1.45 7.56 -5.50
C PRO A 72 -1.95 7.80 -6.93
N LYS A 73 -2.74 8.86 -7.14
CA LYS A 73 -3.22 9.23 -8.48
C LYS A 73 -2.10 9.79 -9.36
N ILE A 74 -1.17 10.51 -8.74
CA ILE A 74 -0.01 11.14 -9.37
C ILE A 74 1.26 10.50 -8.78
N ALA A 75 2.23 10.23 -9.61
CA ALA A 75 3.51 9.68 -9.13
C ALA A 75 4.20 10.66 -8.18
N PRO A 76 4.64 10.21 -6.99
CA PRO A 76 5.42 11.05 -6.09
C PRO A 76 6.66 11.58 -6.80
N PHE A 77 6.96 12.87 -6.60
CA PHE A 77 8.08 13.54 -7.28
C PHE A 77 9.44 12.86 -7.03
N ASP A 78 9.59 12.25 -5.87
CA ASP A 78 10.80 11.56 -5.43
C ASP A 78 10.90 10.10 -5.91
N LEU A 79 9.90 9.60 -6.66
CA LEU A 79 9.86 8.20 -7.12
C LEU A 79 11.10 7.79 -7.92
N TYR A 80 11.65 8.71 -8.71
CA TYR A 80 12.83 8.49 -9.56
C TYR A 80 14.10 9.18 -9.03
N SER A 81 13.95 10.12 -8.08
CA SER A 81 15.04 10.98 -7.59
C SER A 81 15.65 10.48 -6.28
N ASN A 82 15.22 9.36 -5.76
CA ASN A 82 15.63 8.86 -4.44
C ASN A 82 17.06 8.32 -4.46
N VAL A 83 18.03 9.25 -4.54
CA VAL A 83 19.46 8.97 -4.41
C VAL A 83 19.81 8.44 -3.01
N ASN A 84 18.99 8.73 -2.01
CA ASN A 84 19.24 8.42 -0.59
C ASN A 84 18.47 7.19 -0.05
N GLY A 85 17.75 6.44 -0.89
CA GLY A 85 17.15 5.14 -0.49
C GLY A 85 16.08 5.22 0.60
N ARG A 86 15.51 6.39 0.91
CA ARG A 86 14.40 6.50 1.86
C ARG A 86 13.08 6.20 1.17
N TYR A 87 12.54 5.03 1.45
CA TYR A 87 11.25 4.59 0.95
C TYR A 87 10.20 4.68 2.07
N ASP A 88 9.71 5.90 2.37
CA ASP A 88 8.66 6.16 3.39
C ASP A 88 7.27 5.66 2.93
N ASN A 89 7.22 4.53 2.25
CA ASN A 89 6.05 4.10 1.51
C ASN A 89 5.10 3.26 2.35
N ILE A 90 5.65 2.33 3.13
CA ILE A 90 4.88 1.42 3.97
C ILE A 90 5.28 1.62 5.43
N LYS A 91 4.30 1.96 6.26
CA LYS A 91 4.49 2.09 7.72
C LYS A 91 4.23 0.75 8.37
N LEU A 92 5.21 0.28 9.15
CA LEU A 92 5.11 -0.95 9.89
C LEU A 92 4.68 -0.67 11.33
N TYR A 93 3.64 -1.36 11.74
CA TYR A 93 3.17 -1.44 13.11
C TYR A 93 3.27 -2.87 13.62
N VAL A 94 3.51 -3.03 14.89
CA VAL A 94 3.47 -4.31 15.60
C VAL A 94 2.56 -4.13 16.82
N ARG A 95 1.47 -4.89 16.88
CA ARG A 95 0.46 -4.75 17.94
C ARG A 95 0.03 -3.30 18.14
N ARG A 96 -0.20 -2.57 17.01
CA ARG A 96 -0.63 -1.16 16.97
C ARG A 96 0.41 -0.15 17.45
N VAL A 97 1.65 -0.61 17.72
CA VAL A 97 2.78 0.27 18.04
C VAL A 97 3.55 0.56 16.76
N PHE A 98 3.78 1.83 16.47
CA PHE A 98 4.60 2.23 15.33
C PHE A 98 6.05 1.78 15.52
N ILE A 99 6.58 1.08 14.54
CA ILE A 99 7.96 0.56 14.54
C ILE A 99 8.84 1.37 13.60
N THR A 100 8.44 1.50 12.34
CA THR A 100 9.24 2.22 11.33
C THR A 100 8.39 2.63 10.13
N ASP A 101 8.77 3.73 9.49
CA ASP A 101 8.24 4.17 8.20
C ASP A 101 9.27 4.02 7.06
N ASN A 102 10.51 3.69 7.41
CA ASN A 102 11.59 3.51 6.45
C ASN A 102 12.05 2.05 6.48
N PHE A 103 11.33 1.19 5.75
CA PHE A 103 11.70 -0.20 5.60
C PHE A 103 11.85 -0.53 4.10
N GLU A 104 13.06 -0.39 3.59
CA GLU A 104 13.42 -0.52 2.17
C GLU A 104 13.00 -1.85 1.55
N GLU A 105 12.91 -2.91 2.36
CA GLU A 105 12.63 -4.25 1.87
C GLU A 105 11.15 -4.64 1.85
N MET A 106 10.24 -3.80 2.36
CA MET A 106 8.82 -4.17 2.46
C MET A 106 8.15 -4.30 1.09
N MET A 107 8.54 -3.45 0.15
CA MET A 107 8.09 -3.51 -1.24
C MET A 107 9.28 -3.54 -2.21
N PRO A 108 9.19 -4.26 -3.33
CA PRO A 108 10.20 -4.20 -4.37
C PRO A 108 10.21 -2.82 -5.05
N ARG A 109 11.36 -2.42 -5.62
CA ARG A 109 11.54 -1.09 -6.23
C ARG A 109 10.48 -0.74 -7.26
N TYR A 110 10.01 -1.68 -8.04
CA TYR A 110 8.98 -1.45 -9.06
C TYR A 110 7.58 -1.18 -8.47
N LEU A 111 7.34 -1.45 -7.16
CA LEU A 111 6.12 -1.09 -6.43
C LEU A 111 6.36 0.02 -5.40
N SER A 112 7.47 0.75 -5.49
CA SER A 112 7.82 1.80 -4.51
C SER A 112 6.83 2.97 -4.47
N PHE A 113 5.97 3.12 -5.46
CA PHE A 113 4.90 4.10 -5.47
C PHE A 113 3.71 3.75 -4.56
N ILE A 114 3.58 2.48 -4.14
CA ILE A 114 2.49 2.06 -3.27
C ILE A 114 2.71 2.60 -1.87
N ARG A 115 1.71 3.27 -1.33
CA ARG A 115 1.67 3.78 0.04
C ARG A 115 0.81 2.85 0.90
N GLY A 116 1.07 2.81 2.20
CA GLY A 116 0.21 2.02 3.06
C GLY A 116 0.71 1.81 4.47
N VAL A 117 -0.01 0.94 5.15
CA VAL A 117 0.27 0.54 6.52
C VAL A 117 0.13 -0.96 6.66
N VAL A 118 0.96 -1.54 7.49
CA VAL A 118 0.95 -2.96 7.85
C VAL A 118 0.99 -3.07 9.36
N ASP A 119 0.13 -3.87 9.95
CA ASP A 119 0.11 -4.17 11.38
C ASP A 119 0.10 -5.68 11.59
N SER A 120 1.08 -6.20 12.30
CA SER A 120 1.20 -7.62 12.62
C SER A 120 1.27 -7.84 14.13
N ASP A 121 0.46 -8.78 14.61
CA ASP A 121 0.49 -9.20 16.02
C ASP A 121 1.61 -10.24 16.29
N ASP A 122 2.11 -10.90 15.25
CA ASP A 122 3.08 -12.01 15.34
C ASP A 122 4.54 -11.56 15.35
N LEU A 123 4.81 -10.31 15.00
CA LEU A 123 6.16 -9.77 15.04
C LEU A 123 6.56 -9.38 16.46
N PRO A 124 7.83 -9.61 16.87
CA PRO A 124 8.32 -9.16 18.17
C PRO A 124 8.46 -7.62 18.22
N LEU A 125 8.10 -7.02 19.37
CA LEU A 125 8.20 -5.56 19.59
C LEU A 125 9.64 -5.06 19.73
N ASN A 126 10.55 -5.92 20.21
CA ASN A 126 11.95 -5.57 20.50
C ASN A 126 12.87 -5.80 19.31
N VAL A 127 12.45 -5.38 18.12
CA VAL A 127 13.20 -5.69 16.91
C VAL A 127 14.03 -4.49 16.50
N SER A 128 15.35 -4.65 16.56
CA SER A 128 16.26 -3.72 15.88
C SER A 128 16.06 -3.83 14.37
N ARG A 129 16.38 -2.77 13.63
CA ARG A 129 16.25 -2.72 12.16
C ARG A 129 16.97 -3.90 11.48
N GLU A 130 18.13 -4.28 11.99
CA GLU A 130 18.94 -5.40 11.49
C GLU A 130 18.26 -6.76 11.69
N THR A 131 17.62 -6.95 12.84
CA THR A 131 16.89 -8.18 13.16
C THR A 131 15.62 -8.30 12.30
N LEU A 132 14.96 -7.18 11.98
CA LEU A 132 13.82 -7.14 11.07
C LEU A 132 14.19 -7.63 9.67
N GLN A 133 15.32 -7.17 9.13
CA GLN A 133 15.77 -7.53 7.78
C GLN A 133 16.02 -9.04 7.63
N GLN A 134 16.45 -9.72 8.69
CA GLN A 134 16.71 -11.17 8.69
C GLN A 134 15.48 -12.02 9.02
N SER A 135 14.36 -11.41 9.42
CA SER A 135 13.16 -12.14 9.83
C SER A 135 12.51 -12.89 8.68
N LYS A 136 12.35 -14.20 8.83
CA LYS A 136 11.58 -15.04 7.91
C LYS A 136 10.13 -14.57 7.78
N LEU A 137 9.53 -14.11 8.88
CA LEU A 137 8.16 -13.61 8.92
C LEU A 137 7.97 -12.39 8.02
N LEU A 138 8.93 -11.46 8.00
CA LEU A 138 8.87 -10.30 7.12
C LEU A 138 8.97 -10.67 5.64
N LYS A 139 9.75 -11.69 5.29
CA LYS A 139 9.78 -12.22 3.92
C LYS A 139 8.42 -12.77 3.49
N VAL A 140 7.69 -13.41 4.41
CA VAL A 140 6.33 -13.89 4.15
C VAL A 140 5.36 -12.72 3.99
N ILE A 141 5.42 -11.73 4.88
CA ILE A 141 4.60 -10.50 4.77
C ILE A 141 4.84 -9.83 3.43
N LYS A 142 6.09 -9.61 3.03
CA LYS A 142 6.47 -9.02 1.74
C LYS A 142 5.84 -9.77 0.55
N LYS A 143 5.98 -11.10 0.50
CA LYS A 143 5.38 -11.90 -0.58
C LYS A 143 3.86 -11.73 -0.66
N LYS A 144 3.17 -11.73 0.50
CA LYS A 144 1.72 -11.53 0.57
C LYS A 144 1.34 -10.10 0.13
N LEU A 145 2.09 -9.07 0.57
CA LEU A 145 1.86 -7.68 0.19
C LEU A 145 2.00 -7.47 -1.32
N VAL A 146 3.09 -7.96 -1.92
CA VAL A 146 3.32 -7.87 -3.38
C VAL A 146 2.17 -8.53 -4.13
N ARG A 147 1.74 -9.72 -3.72
CA ARG A 147 0.63 -10.43 -4.35
C ARG A 147 -0.67 -9.62 -4.28
N LYS A 148 -0.99 -9.08 -3.10
CA LYS A 148 -2.19 -8.26 -2.89
C LYS A 148 -2.13 -6.93 -3.64
N ALA A 149 -0.95 -6.31 -3.70
CA ALA A 149 -0.71 -5.12 -4.50
C ALA A 149 -1.00 -5.38 -5.99
N LEU A 150 -0.45 -6.45 -6.57
CA LEU A 150 -0.71 -6.81 -7.95
C LEU A 150 -2.20 -7.16 -8.21
N ASP A 151 -2.87 -7.78 -7.24
CA ASP A 151 -4.31 -8.06 -7.35
C ASP A 151 -5.14 -6.76 -7.25
N MET A 152 -4.69 -5.77 -6.48
CA MET A 152 -5.29 -4.43 -6.43
C MET A 152 -5.13 -3.69 -7.75
N LEU A 153 -3.94 -3.70 -8.37
CA LEU A 153 -3.68 -3.05 -9.65
C LEU A 153 -4.54 -3.60 -10.79
N LYS A 154 -4.91 -4.87 -10.75
CA LYS A 154 -5.83 -5.47 -11.74
C LYS A 154 -7.27 -4.97 -11.62
N LYS A 155 -7.64 -4.38 -10.49
CA LYS A 155 -8.99 -3.88 -10.22
C LYS A 155 -9.15 -2.40 -10.58
N ILE A 156 -8.10 -1.74 -11.05
CA ILE A 156 -8.16 -0.36 -11.53
C ILE A 156 -9.16 -0.30 -12.68
N SER A 157 -10.05 0.69 -12.64
CA SER A 157 -11.04 0.91 -13.70
C SER A 157 -10.35 1.17 -15.05
N PRO A 158 -10.95 0.80 -16.18
CA PRO A 158 -10.38 1.10 -17.49
C PRO A 158 -10.09 2.59 -17.70
N GLU A 159 -10.93 3.46 -17.14
CA GLU A 159 -10.81 4.93 -17.22
C GLU A 159 -9.59 5.44 -16.45
N ASP A 160 -9.37 4.94 -15.23
CA ASP A 160 -8.21 5.30 -14.42
C ASP A 160 -6.92 4.63 -14.91
N TYR A 161 -7.06 3.52 -15.64
CA TYR A 161 -5.91 2.72 -16.08
C TYR A 161 -5.00 3.49 -17.04
N GLU A 162 -5.53 4.36 -17.87
CA GLU A 162 -4.74 5.23 -18.76
C GLU A 162 -3.86 6.17 -17.93
N THR A 163 -4.42 6.81 -16.91
CA THR A 163 -3.67 7.65 -15.96
C THR A 163 -2.63 6.82 -15.22
N PHE A 164 -3.01 5.66 -14.72
CA PHE A 164 -2.09 4.73 -14.06
C PHE A 164 -0.91 4.35 -14.97
N TRP A 165 -1.20 4.01 -16.21
CA TRP A 165 -0.17 3.58 -17.16
C TRP A 165 0.80 4.70 -17.53
N LYS A 166 0.31 5.92 -17.65
CA LYS A 166 1.12 7.11 -17.88
C LYS A 166 2.10 7.37 -16.73
N GLU A 167 1.62 7.26 -15.50
CA GLU A 167 2.41 7.56 -14.30
C GLU A 167 3.37 6.40 -13.91
N TYR A 168 2.92 5.15 -13.99
CA TYR A 168 3.60 3.98 -13.41
C TYR A 168 3.99 2.91 -14.42
N GLY A 169 3.73 3.09 -15.70
CA GLY A 169 4.02 2.10 -16.74
C GLY A 169 5.49 1.67 -16.79
N THR A 170 6.41 2.61 -16.57
CA THR A 170 7.85 2.32 -16.48
C THR A 170 8.18 1.40 -15.30
N ASN A 171 7.56 1.63 -14.15
CA ASN A 171 7.73 0.80 -12.95
C ASN A 171 7.24 -0.62 -13.19
N ILE A 172 6.08 -0.79 -13.84
CA ILE A 172 5.55 -2.11 -14.17
C ILE A 172 6.47 -2.85 -15.16
N LYS A 173 7.00 -2.15 -16.17
CA LYS A 173 7.98 -2.71 -17.12
C LYS A 173 9.24 -3.19 -16.40
N LEU A 174 9.80 -2.38 -15.48
CA LEU A 174 10.93 -2.80 -14.64
C LEU A 174 10.58 -4.05 -13.83
N GLY A 175 9.39 -4.10 -13.23
CA GLY A 175 8.95 -5.28 -12.47
C GLY A 175 8.91 -6.56 -13.29
N VAL A 176 8.56 -6.50 -14.57
CA VAL A 176 8.59 -7.67 -15.47
C VAL A 176 10.01 -8.19 -15.66
N ILE A 177 11.02 -7.31 -15.64
CA ILE A 177 12.43 -7.67 -15.78
C ILE A 177 12.96 -8.25 -14.45
N ASP A 178 12.72 -7.55 -13.34
CA ASP A 178 13.36 -7.81 -12.05
C ASP A 178 12.70 -8.96 -11.28
N ASP A 179 11.34 -9.07 -11.33
CA ASP A 179 10.60 -10.05 -10.54
C ASP A 179 10.13 -11.23 -11.40
N THR A 180 11.01 -12.22 -11.53
CA THR A 180 10.71 -13.46 -12.28
C THR A 180 9.54 -14.24 -11.69
N SER A 181 9.35 -14.20 -10.36
CA SER A 181 8.28 -14.91 -9.65
C SER A 181 6.88 -14.36 -9.98
N ASN A 182 6.77 -13.06 -10.20
CA ASN A 182 5.50 -12.39 -10.51
C ASN A 182 5.40 -11.94 -11.98
N ARG A 183 6.38 -12.30 -12.82
CA ARG A 183 6.46 -11.88 -14.25
C ARG A 183 5.14 -12.08 -15.00
N THR A 184 4.53 -13.24 -14.90
CA THR A 184 3.26 -13.55 -15.59
C THR A 184 2.11 -12.65 -15.12
N ARG A 185 2.11 -12.25 -13.84
CA ARG A 185 1.09 -11.34 -13.29
C ARG A 185 1.32 -9.92 -13.75
N LEU A 186 2.57 -9.47 -13.76
CA LEU A 186 2.99 -8.15 -14.23
C LEU A 186 2.77 -8.00 -15.74
N ALA A 187 3.06 -9.03 -16.52
CA ALA A 187 2.83 -9.03 -17.96
C ALA A 187 1.37 -8.76 -18.33
N LYS A 188 0.41 -9.20 -17.52
CA LYS A 188 -1.02 -8.92 -17.75
C LYS A 188 -1.40 -7.46 -17.53
N LEU A 189 -0.56 -6.69 -16.84
CA LEU A 189 -0.73 -5.26 -16.61
C LEU A 189 -0.09 -4.42 -17.71
N LEU A 190 0.68 -4.99 -18.63
CA LEU A 190 1.32 -4.23 -19.69
C LEU A 190 0.32 -3.72 -20.71
N ARG A 191 0.57 -2.53 -21.20
CA ARG A 191 -0.13 -1.92 -22.33
C ARG A 191 0.92 -1.37 -23.31
N PHE A 192 0.67 -1.61 -24.57
CA PHE A 192 1.52 -1.15 -25.68
C PHE A 192 0.61 -0.58 -26.77
N GLN A 193 1.07 0.48 -27.40
CA GLN A 193 0.45 0.96 -28.62
C GLN A 193 0.66 -0.07 -29.71
N SER A 194 -0.36 -0.30 -30.52
CA SER A 194 -0.34 -1.24 -31.63
C SER A 194 -0.95 -0.60 -32.86
N SER A 195 -0.35 -0.83 -34.01
CA SER A 195 -0.90 -0.41 -35.29
C SER A 195 -2.25 -1.07 -35.61
N PHE A 196 -2.56 -2.19 -34.98
CA PHE A 196 -3.84 -2.88 -35.10
C PHE A 196 -5.01 -2.18 -34.38
N ALA A 197 -4.70 -1.42 -33.34
CA ALA A 197 -5.68 -0.77 -32.46
C ALA A 197 -5.73 0.76 -32.64
N ASP A 198 -5.32 1.30 -33.79
CA ASP A 198 -5.27 2.74 -34.11
C ASP A 198 -4.68 3.59 -32.97
N GLY A 199 -3.67 3.06 -32.29
CA GLY A 199 -2.97 3.75 -31.21
C GLY A 199 -3.69 3.76 -29.85
N LYS A 200 -4.74 2.98 -29.66
CA LYS A 200 -5.44 2.82 -28.37
C LYS A 200 -4.88 1.69 -27.54
#